data_f5651137a06cc8416a4cff2032625fe2
#
_entry.id   f5651137a06cc8416a4cff2032625fe2
#
_cell.length_a   1.000
_cell.length_b   1.000
_cell.length_c   1.000
_cell.angle_alpha   90.00
_cell.angle_beta   90.00
_cell.angle_gamma   90.00
#
_symmetry.space_group_name_H-M   'P 1'
#
loop_
_entity.id
_entity.type
_entity.pdbx_description
1 polymer ?
#
loop_
_entity_poly.entity_id
_entity_poly.type
_entity_poly.pdbx_seq_one_letter_code
_entity_poly.pdbx_strand_id
1 'polypeptide(L)'
;MTSGNWASLAFASVQRRGFHANVPLHCKDALLAAQFVRLVEEYLEWGAEFVNAESEMADVCIVAANMAVLCKVDVASDLHLHSPHHVSECVERVARAMRSQKPDAMLALEIALHGLVRACGTWASQHCHGSQSLQREILRKLQSDEERGYLHLGKGAT
;
A
#
# COMPACT_ATOMS: atom_id res chain seq x y z
N MET A 1 12.46 17.55 3.43
CA MET A 1 11.75 16.29 3.11
C MET A 1 11.67 16.12 1.62
N THR A 2 12.44 15.22 1.10
CA THR A 2 12.28 14.84 -0.30
C THR A 2 10.96 14.07 -0.41
N SER A 3 10.03 14.63 -1.18
CA SER A 3 8.70 14.08 -1.43
C SER A 3 8.71 12.69 -2.08
N GLY A 4 9.88 12.10 -2.26
CA GLY A 4 10.07 10.91 -3.06
C GLY A 4 9.87 9.59 -2.35
N ASN A 5 9.71 9.57 -1.04
CA ASN A 5 9.73 8.29 -0.32
C ASN A 5 8.51 8.06 0.59
N TRP A 6 7.32 8.41 0.08
CA TRP A 6 6.07 8.12 0.77
C TRP A 6 5.91 6.62 1.09
N ALA A 7 6.44 5.75 0.23
CA ALA A 7 6.37 4.30 0.41
C ALA A 7 7.14 3.82 1.66
N SER A 8 8.35 4.33 1.85
CA SER A 8 9.13 4.04 3.07
C SER A 8 8.48 4.63 4.32
N LEU A 9 7.89 5.82 4.21
CA LEU A 9 7.15 6.44 5.31
C LEU A 9 5.94 5.60 5.69
N ALA A 10 5.21 5.04 4.72
CA ALA A 10 4.08 4.15 4.96
C ALA A 10 4.49 2.94 5.79
N PHE A 11 5.55 2.26 5.39
CA PHE A 11 6.04 1.08 6.09
C PHE A 11 6.53 1.42 7.50
N ALA A 12 7.29 2.50 7.66
CA ALA A 12 7.77 2.96 8.95
C ALA A 12 6.60 3.30 9.91
N SER A 13 5.54 3.92 9.39
CA SER A 13 4.34 4.23 10.16
C SER A 13 3.66 2.96 10.67
N VAL A 14 3.51 1.95 9.83
CA VAL A 14 2.91 0.66 10.19
C VAL A 14 3.73 -0.03 11.28
N GLN A 15 5.05 -0.02 11.16
CA GLN A 15 5.94 -0.59 12.19
C GLN A 15 5.83 0.15 13.52
N ARG A 16 5.84 1.48 13.51
CA ARG A 16 5.72 2.29 14.74
C ARG A 16 4.41 2.07 15.46
N ARG A 17 3.33 1.81 14.73
CA ARG A 17 2.01 1.53 15.31
C ARG A 17 1.89 0.09 15.83
N GLY A 18 2.96 -0.71 15.73
CA GLY A 18 2.98 -2.08 16.22
C GLY A 18 2.13 -3.06 15.41
N PHE A 19 1.78 -2.73 14.17
CA PHE A 19 0.93 -3.57 13.34
C PHE A 19 1.52 -4.96 13.10
N HIS A 20 2.85 -5.06 13.07
CA HIS A 20 3.57 -6.31 12.91
C HIS A 20 4.15 -6.83 14.25
N ALA A 21 3.70 -6.30 15.41
CA ALA A 21 4.29 -6.61 16.71
C ALA A 21 4.22 -8.10 17.08
N ASN A 22 3.19 -8.80 16.63
CA ASN A 22 2.97 -10.21 16.93
C ASN A 22 3.55 -11.16 15.86
N VAL A 23 4.23 -10.63 14.84
CA VAL A 23 4.82 -11.42 13.78
C VAL A 23 6.32 -11.17 13.76
N PRO A 24 7.16 -12.22 13.96
CA PRO A 24 8.61 -12.04 13.95
C PRO A 24 9.11 -11.43 12.64
N LEU A 25 10.03 -10.46 12.73
CA LEU A 25 10.56 -9.75 11.56
C LEU A 25 11.23 -10.65 10.53
N HIS A 26 11.72 -11.82 10.94
CA HIS A 26 12.31 -12.80 10.04
C HIS A 26 11.27 -13.64 9.27
N CYS A 27 10.00 -13.53 9.62
CA CYS A 27 8.90 -14.26 8.95
C CYS A 27 8.29 -13.40 7.85
N LYS A 28 9.08 -13.08 6.81
CA LYS A 28 8.63 -12.23 5.70
C LYS A 28 7.36 -12.72 5.02
N ASP A 29 7.24 -14.04 4.81
CA ASP A 29 6.07 -14.61 4.14
C ASP A 29 4.78 -14.36 4.95
N ALA A 30 4.86 -14.50 6.28
CA ALA A 30 3.72 -14.21 7.16
C ALA A 30 3.35 -12.72 7.15
N LEU A 31 4.35 -11.83 7.14
CA LEU A 31 4.12 -10.39 7.04
C LEU A 31 3.49 -10.01 5.69
N LEU A 32 3.98 -10.57 4.60
CA LEU A 32 3.42 -10.38 3.26
C LEU A 32 1.96 -10.88 3.21
N ALA A 33 1.69 -12.04 3.76
CA ALA A 33 0.33 -12.59 3.80
C ALA A 33 -0.62 -11.69 4.58
N ALA A 34 -0.19 -11.17 5.74
CA ALA A 34 -0.98 -10.23 6.53
C ALA A 34 -1.26 -8.93 5.76
N GLN A 35 -0.26 -8.37 5.08
CA GLN A 35 -0.44 -7.18 4.27
C GLN A 35 -1.32 -7.44 3.04
N PHE A 36 -1.23 -8.62 2.45
CA PHE A 36 -2.08 -8.99 1.33
C PHE A 36 -3.56 -9.06 1.73
N VAL A 37 -3.87 -9.62 2.89
CA VAL A 37 -5.26 -9.61 3.42
C VAL A 37 -5.76 -8.17 3.55
N ARG A 38 -4.95 -7.27 4.08
CA ARG A 38 -5.29 -5.85 4.17
C ARG A 38 -5.47 -5.21 2.79
N LEU A 39 -4.63 -5.55 1.83
CA LEU A 39 -4.78 -5.04 0.47
C LEU A 39 -6.16 -5.39 -0.10
N VAL A 40 -6.61 -6.62 0.10
CA VAL A 40 -7.94 -7.06 -0.35
C VAL A 40 -9.05 -6.28 0.35
N GLU A 41 -8.93 -6.07 1.66
CA GLU A 41 -9.89 -5.29 2.43
C GLU A 41 -9.99 -3.85 1.91
N GLU A 42 -8.86 -3.17 1.77
CA GLU A 42 -8.82 -1.78 1.29
C GLU A 42 -9.32 -1.67 -0.16
N TYR A 43 -8.99 -2.64 -1.00
CA TYR A 43 -9.50 -2.68 -2.37
C TYR A 43 -11.03 -2.81 -2.41
N LEU A 44 -11.60 -3.65 -1.57
CA LEU A 44 -13.05 -3.84 -1.49
C LEU A 44 -13.74 -2.59 -0.93
N GLU A 45 -13.13 -1.93 0.07
CA GLU A 45 -13.62 -0.67 0.62
C GLU A 45 -13.62 0.43 -0.46
N TRP A 46 -12.53 0.55 -1.22
CA TRP A 46 -12.47 1.47 -2.34
C TRP A 46 -13.56 1.20 -3.37
N GLY A 47 -13.80 -0.05 -3.72
CA GLY A 47 -14.83 -0.45 -4.68
C GLY A 47 -16.26 -0.14 -4.24
N ALA A 48 -16.49 -0.04 -2.93
CA ALA A 48 -17.78 0.28 -2.34
C ALA A 48 -17.99 1.78 -2.07
N GLU A 49 -16.93 2.58 -2.11
CA GLU A 49 -16.96 3.99 -1.70
C GLU A 49 -17.16 4.92 -2.91
N PHE A 50 -18.11 5.83 -2.82
CA PHE A 50 -18.40 6.81 -3.88
C PHE A 50 -18.00 8.24 -3.49
N VAL A 51 -17.94 8.56 -2.20
CA VAL A 51 -17.70 9.94 -1.72
C VAL A 51 -16.23 10.16 -1.39
N ASN A 52 -15.59 9.21 -0.74
CA ASN A 52 -14.19 9.31 -0.29
C ASN A 52 -13.27 8.39 -1.09
N ALA A 53 -13.53 8.22 -2.38
CA ALA A 53 -12.81 7.28 -3.23
C ALA A 53 -11.29 7.55 -3.28
N GLU A 54 -10.85 8.82 -3.28
CA GLU A 54 -9.41 9.15 -3.24
C GLU A 54 -8.79 8.72 -1.91
N SER A 55 -9.50 8.92 -0.80
CA SER A 55 -9.04 8.49 0.52
C SER A 55 -8.88 6.96 0.59
N GLU A 56 -9.85 6.22 0.07
CA GLU A 56 -9.79 4.76 0.03
C GLU A 56 -8.69 4.26 -0.93
N MET A 57 -8.48 4.95 -2.07
CA MET A 57 -7.38 4.63 -2.97
C MET A 57 -6.03 4.87 -2.31
N ALA A 58 -5.92 5.89 -1.47
CA ALA A 58 -4.69 6.12 -0.69
C ALA A 58 -4.37 4.94 0.24
N ASP A 59 -5.38 4.33 0.85
CA ASP A 59 -5.18 3.14 1.68
C ASP A 59 -4.69 1.95 0.86
N VAL A 60 -5.22 1.75 -0.35
CA VAL A 60 -4.71 0.73 -1.28
C VAL A 60 -3.23 0.96 -1.56
N CYS A 61 -2.84 2.20 -1.86
CA CYS A 61 -1.43 2.56 -2.12
C CYS A 61 -0.53 2.28 -0.91
N ILE A 62 -0.99 2.64 0.29
CA ILE A 62 -0.24 2.45 1.53
C ILE A 62 0.07 0.96 1.76
N VAL A 63 -0.94 0.10 1.59
CA VAL A 63 -0.75 -1.35 1.78
C VAL A 63 0.13 -1.93 0.68
N ALA A 64 -0.05 -1.50 -0.58
CA ALA A 64 0.82 -1.92 -1.68
C ALA A 64 2.29 -1.54 -1.41
N ALA A 65 2.53 -0.33 -0.88
CA ALA A 65 3.86 0.12 -0.50
C ALA A 65 4.46 -0.73 0.63
N ASN A 66 3.65 -1.10 1.61
CA ASN A 66 4.11 -1.98 2.70
C ASN A 66 4.58 -3.33 2.16
N MET A 67 3.81 -3.92 1.25
CA MET A 67 4.22 -5.16 0.59
C MET A 67 5.51 -4.99 -0.21
N ALA A 68 5.63 -3.89 -0.94
CA ALA A 68 6.83 -3.58 -1.75
C ALA A 68 8.09 -3.46 -0.89
N VAL A 69 8.00 -2.79 0.25
CA VAL A 69 9.14 -2.66 1.18
C VAL A 69 9.55 -4.03 1.72
N LEU A 70 8.59 -4.91 2.03
CA LEU A 70 8.89 -6.28 2.44
C LEU A 70 9.59 -7.08 1.33
N CYS A 71 9.29 -6.80 0.07
CA CYS A 71 9.95 -7.37 -1.10
C CYS A 71 11.26 -6.66 -1.47
N LYS A 72 11.64 -5.59 -0.75
CA LYS A 72 12.82 -4.75 -1.02
C LYS A 72 12.77 -4.05 -2.38
N VAL A 73 11.58 -3.64 -2.82
CA VAL A 73 11.41 -2.83 -4.03
C VAL A 73 10.83 -1.46 -3.69
N ASP A 74 11.25 -0.46 -4.43
CA ASP A 74 10.77 0.92 -4.27
C ASP A 74 9.71 1.20 -5.35
N VAL A 75 8.49 1.48 -4.91
CA VAL A 75 7.35 1.78 -5.79
C VAL A 75 6.93 3.25 -5.73
N ALA A 76 7.66 4.10 -5.01
CA ALA A 76 7.23 5.47 -4.77
C ALA A 76 7.04 6.28 -6.05
N SER A 77 7.96 6.17 -7.00
CA SER A 77 7.89 6.90 -8.27
C SER A 77 6.84 6.34 -9.23
N ASP A 78 6.43 5.08 -9.05
CA ASP A 78 5.42 4.45 -9.91
C ASP A 78 4.06 5.16 -9.82
N LEU A 79 3.79 5.85 -8.72
CA LEU A 79 2.55 6.60 -8.53
C LEU A 79 2.31 7.63 -9.63
N HIS A 80 3.38 8.17 -10.21
CA HIS A 80 3.33 9.21 -11.25
C HIS A 80 3.50 8.67 -12.67
N LEU A 81 3.58 7.35 -12.84
CA LEU A 81 3.73 6.69 -14.13
C LEU A 81 2.40 6.13 -14.61
N HIS A 82 2.18 6.21 -15.92
CA HIS A 82 0.95 5.71 -16.53
C HIS A 82 0.88 4.17 -16.49
N SER A 83 -0.32 3.63 -16.21
CA SER A 83 -0.63 2.21 -16.37
C SER A 83 -1.76 2.03 -17.38
N PRO A 84 -1.61 1.10 -18.34
CA PRO A 84 -2.72 0.72 -19.24
C PRO A 84 -3.73 -0.21 -18.55
N HIS A 85 -3.42 -0.70 -17.35
CA HIS A 85 -4.23 -1.69 -16.65
C HIS A 85 -5.09 -1.04 -15.56
N HIS A 86 -6.25 -1.61 -15.33
CA HIS A 86 -7.16 -1.22 -14.25
C HIS A 86 -6.61 -1.68 -12.89
N VAL A 87 -6.98 -0.95 -11.83
CA VAL A 87 -6.61 -1.31 -10.45
C VAL A 87 -7.02 -2.76 -10.14
N SER A 88 -8.23 -3.17 -10.54
CA SER A 88 -8.73 -4.54 -10.32
C SER A 88 -7.85 -5.61 -10.97
N GLU A 89 -7.37 -5.38 -12.19
CA GLU A 89 -6.46 -6.32 -12.86
C GLU A 89 -5.13 -6.43 -12.11
N CYS A 90 -4.63 -5.31 -11.60
CA CYS A 90 -3.37 -5.28 -10.86
C CYS A 90 -3.48 -5.99 -9.52
N VAL A 91 -4.59 -5.82 -8.80
CA VAL A 91 -4.86 -6.56 -7.55
C VAL A 91 -4.94 -8.07 -7.84
N GLU A 92 -5.59 -8.47 -8.93
CA GLU A 92 -5.65 -9.86 -9.34
C GLU A 92 -4.27 -10.44 -9.60
N ARG A 93 -3.38 -9.69 -10.26
CA ARG A 93 -2.00 -10.12 -10.51
C ARG A 93 -1.21 -10.28 -9.21
N VAL A 94 -1.39 -9.38 -8.26
CA VAL A 94 -0.80 -9.54 -6.91
C VAL A 94 -1.30 -10.83 -6.27
N ALA A 95 -2.61 -11.10 -6.31
CA ALA A 95 -3.18 -12.32 -5.74
C ALA A 95 -2.62 -13.58 -6.40
N ARG A 96 -2.50 -13.59 -7.72
CA ARG A 96 -1.91 -14.72 -8.46
C ARG A 96 -0.44 -14.96 -8.07
N ALA A 97 0.34 -13.89 -7.95
CA ALA A 97 1.74 -13.98 -7.53
C ALA A 97 1.85 -14.50 -6.10
N MET A 98 0.99 -14.04 -5.19
CA MET A 98 0.99 -14.50 -3.79
C MET A 98 0.71 -16.01 -3.64
N ARG A 99 -0.17 -16.56 -4.46
CA ARG A 99 -0.51 -17.99 -4.39
C ARG A 99 0.38 -18.89 -5.27
N SER A 100 1.22 -18.29 -6.11
CA SER A 100 2.08 -19.05 -7.02
C SER A 100 3.19 -19.77 -6.26
N GLN A 101 3.44 -21.02 -6.64
CA GLN A 101 4.55 -21.82 -6.14
C GLN A 101 5.69 -21.94 -7.15
N LYS A 102 5.61 -21.19 -8.26
CA LYS A 102 6.65 -21.17 -9.29
C LYS A 102 7.91 -20.46 -8.78
N PRO A 103 9.10 -20.81 -9.31
CA PRO A 103 10.35 -20.16 -8.89
C PRO A 103 10.38 -18.64 -9.11
N ASP A 104 9.63 -18.13 -10.08
CA ASP A 104 9.56 -16.69 -10.42
C ASP A 104 8.44 -15.95 -9.68
N ALA A 105 7.78 -16.58 -8.71
CA ALA A 105 6.65 -15.97 -8.00
C ALA A 105 7.00 -14.64 -7.32
N MET A 106 8.20 -14.54 -6.74
CA MET A 106 8.64 -13.30 -6.08
C MET A 106 8.83 -12.18 -7.10
N LEU A 107 9.44 -12.46 -8.26
CA LEU A 107 9.59 -11.49 -9.33
C LEU A 107 8.23 -11.06 -9.88
N ALA A 108 7.30 -12.02 -10.06
CA ALA A 108 5.93 -11.72 -10.49
C ALA A 108 5.22 -10.80 -9.49
N LEU A 109 5.43 -11.01 -8.20
CA LEU A 109 4.88 -10.14 -7.14
C LEU A 109 5.45 -8.73 -7.23
N GLU A 110 6.76 -8.59 -7.38
CA GLU A 110 7.41 -7.29 -7.52
C GLU A 110 6.84 -6.51 -8.71
N ILE A 111 6.75 -7.16 -9.88
CA ILE A 111 6.18 -6.56 -11.09
C ILE A 111 4.73 -6.14 -10.85
N ALA A 112 3.94 -6.99 -10.20
CA ALA A 112 2.54 -6.71 -9.90
C ALA A 112 2.36 -5.52 -8.95
N LEU A 113 3.24 -5.37 -7.96
CA LEU A 113 3.20 -4.23 -7.02
C LEU A 113 3.55 -2.91 -7.71
N HIS A 114 4.57 -2.88 -8.57
CA HIS A 114 4.85 -1.72 -9.41
C HIS A 114 3.64 -1.35 -10.26
N GLY A 115 3.03 -2.34 -10.91
CA GLY A 115 1.85 -2.15 -11.75
C GLY A 115 0.65 -1.62 -10.98
N LEU A 116 0.43 -2.13 -9.77
CA LEU A 116 -0.68 -1.68 -8.91
C LEU A 116 -0.54 -0.21 -8.53
N VAL A 117 0.63 0.24 -8.10
CA VAL A 117 0.85 1.64 -7.73
C VAL A 117 0.68 2.56 -8.95
N ARG A 118 1.17 2.16 -10.12
CA ARG A 118 0.93 2.88 -11.38
C ARG A 118 -0.57 3.00 -11.69
N ALA A 119 -1.30 1.91 -11.53
CA ALA A 119 -2.75 1.89 -11.77
C ALA A 119 -3.50 2.83 -10.83
N CYS A 120 -3.10 2.89 -9.57
CA CYS A 120 -3.68 3.81 -8.59
C CYS A 120 -3.46 5.28 -9.00
N GLY A 121 -2.25 5.64 -9.39
CA GLY A 121 -1.93 6.99 -9.86
C GLY A 121 -2.67 7.35 -11.15
N THR A 122 -2.78 6.41 -12.09
CA THR A 122 -3.53 6.59 -13.33
C THR A 122 -5.01 6.80 -13.04
N TRP A 123 -5.58 5.99 -12.15
CA TRP A 123 -6.97 6.18 -11.71
C TRP A 123 -7.18 7.59 -11.14
N ALA A 124 -6.27 8.05 -10.29
CA ALA A 124 -6.36 9.39 -9.70
C ALA A 124 -6.31 10.49 -10.75
N SER A 125 -5.50 10.31 -11.81
CA SER A 125 -5.42 11.24 -12.93
C SER A 125 -6.69 11.30 -13.77
N GLN A 126 -7.44 10.19 -13.83
CA GLN A 126 -8.68 10.09 -14.60
C GLN A 126 -9.91 10.52 -13.81
N HIS A 127 -9.94 10.31 -12.50
CA HIS A 127 -11.15 10.45 -11.68
C HIS A 127 -11.02 11.48 -10.56
N CYS A 128 -9.82 11.96 -10.25
CA CYS A 128 -9.54 12.93 -9.19
C CYS A 128 -8.70 14.07 -9.74
N HIS A 129 -7.83 14.65 -8.90
CA HIS A 129 -6.99 15.79 -9.25
C HIS A 129 -5.55 15.38 -9.59
N GLY A 130 -5.33 14.13 -9.98
CA GLY A 130 -4.04 13.61 -10.41
C GLY A 130 -3.29 12.86 -9.33
N SER A 131 -2.15 12.29 -9.74
CA SER A 131 -1.30 11.49 -8.86
C SER A 131 -0.67 12.30 -7.73
N GLN A 132 -0.40 13.59 -7.95
CA GLN A 132 0.11 14.48 -6.90
C GLN A 132 -0.92 14.69 -5.79
N SER A 133 -2.18 14.83 -6.13
CA SER A 133 -3.28 14.91 -5.16
C SER A 133 -3.38 13.62 -4.34
N LEU A 134 -3.29 12.48 -5.00
CA LEU A 134 -3.29 11.17 -4.32
C LEU A 134 -2.08 11.04 -3.38
N GLN A 135 -0.90 11.49 -3.79
CA GLN A 135 0.28 11.48 -2.91
C GLN A 135 0.08 12.35 -1.67
N ARG A 136 -0.50 13.53 -1.82
CA ARG A 136 -0.84 14.39 -0.67
C ARG A 136 -1.81 13.71 0.28
N GLU A 137 -2.81 13.01 -0.26
CA GLU A 137 -3.78 12.27 0.55
C GLU A 137 -3.11 11.11 1.31
N ILE A 138 -2.20 10.38 0.66
CA ILE A 138 -1.39 9.35 1.31
C ILE A 138 -0.63 9.93 2.51
N LEU A 139 0.09 11.03 2.29
CA LEU A 139 0.88 11.67 3.35
C LEU A 139 0.00 12.19 4.50
N ARG A 140 -1.16 12.75 4.17
CA ARG A 140 -2.14 13.20 5.17
C ARG A 140 -2.62 12.05 6.04
N LYS A 141 -2.96 10.92 5.42
CA LYS A 141 -3.40 9.72 6.15
C LYS A 141 -2.31 9.16 7.05
N LEU A 142 -1.08 9.09 6.56
CA LEU A 142 0.05 8.60 7.35
C LEU A 142 0.27 9.46 8.59
N GLN A 143 0.18 10.77 8.47
CA GLN A 143 0.27 11.68 9.61
C GLN A 143 -0.87 11.47 10.61
N SER A 144 -2.10 11.39 10.11
CA SER A 144 -3.30 11.14 10.93
C SER A 144 -3.21 9.79 11.67
N ASP A 145 -2.75 8.75 10.97
CA ASP A 145 -2.61 7.41 11.55
C ASP A 145 -1.52 7.37 12.62
N GLU A 146 -0.42 8.10 12.44
CA GLU A 146 0.61 8.22 13.47
C GLU A 146 0.09 8.90 14.73
N GLU A 147 -0.65 10.00 14.57
CA GLU A 147 -1.26 10.71 15.69
C GLU A 147 -2.20 9.80 16.47
N ARG A 148 -3.04 9.03 15.78
CA ARG A 148 -3.93 8.04 16.41
C ARG A 148 -3.16 6.89 17.04
N GLY A 149 -2.09 6.41 16.40
CA GLY A 149 -1.23 5.35 16.89
C GLY A 149 -0.51 5.75 18.19
N TYR A 150 0.00 6.97 18.25
CA TYR A 150 0.61 7.52 19.46
C TYR A 150 -0.37 7.56 20.63
N LEU A 151 -1.58 8.01 20.38
CA LEU A 151 -2.63 8.04 21.42
C LEU A 151 -2.96 6.63 21.91
N HIS A 152 -3.01 5.66 21.01
CA HIS A 152 -3.31 4.26 21.33
C HIS A 152 -2.16 3.60 22.10
N LEU A 153 -0.92 3.80 21.66
CA LEU A 153 0.27 3.29 22.36
C LEU A 153 0.45 3.94 23.73
N GLY A 154 0.15 5.24 23.86
CA GLY A 154 0.16 5.93 25.15
C GLY A 154 -0.84 5.36 26.14
N LYS A 155 -1.98 4.86 25.69
CA LYS A 155 -2.98 4.18 26.51
C LYS A 155 -2.61 2.73 26.83
N GLY A 156 -1.83 2.08 25.99
CA GLY A 156 -1.38 0.70 26.17
C GLY A 156 -0.10 0.56 27.00
N ALA A 157 0.62 1.65 27.24
CA ALA A 157 1.86 1.67 28.01
C ALA A 157 1.63 1.84 29.52
N THR A 158 0.39 1.96 29.93
CA THR A 158 -0.03 1.91 31.33
C THR A 158 -0.57 0.53 31.65
#